data_11a1cf74c84a660de575f7b9229d5af3
#
_entry.id   11a1cf74c84a660de575f7b9229d5af3
#
_cell.length_a   1.000
_cell.length_b   1.000
_cell.length_c   1.000
_cell.angle_alpha   90.00
_cell.angle_beta   90.00
_cell.angle_gamma   90.00
#
_symmetry.space_group_name_H-M   'P 1'
#
loop_
_entity.id
_entity.type
_entity.pdbx_description
1 polymer ?
#
loop_
_entity_poly.entity_id
_entity_poly.type
_entity_poly.pdbx_seq_one_letter_code
_entity_poly.pdbx_strand_id
1 'polypeptide(L)'
;GLQVCEECFSDKRKVREHKCMKNSALASFLAYKEAMKWTRMRLEAVTDAFICPSRFMADKMVQGNFDKQKINTLCNFIDIAKTRKDDYDKENYYCYIGRLSPEKGIGTLIEAAKRLPYPLKIIGGGSLEETLRAAAAGSDIELLGYKHWPEIKEIVGKARFCVVPSEWYENNPLSVIESQCLGTPVLGSRIGGIPELIDEGKTGMLFESGNAKELKARIGQMFATPFEYRQIALGAQKRYSAERYYAKLLKIYTSL
;
A
#
# COMPACT_ATOMS: atom_id res chain seq x y z
N GLY A 1 5.22 -16.91 -5.23
CA GLY A 1 6.21 -15.91 -5.59
C GLY A 1 6.55 -15.04 -4.39
N LEU A 2 7.83 -15.03 -4.03
CA LEU A 2 8.35 -14.17 -2.96
C LEU A 2 9.04 -12.91 -3.51
N GLN A 3 9.07 -12.76 -4.86
CA GLN A 3 9.70 -11.63 -5.53
C GLN A 3 8.81 -11.13 -6.65
N VAL A 4 8.90 -9.82 -6.95
CA VAL A 4 8.27 -9.23 -8.13
C VAL A 4 8.82 -9.90 -9.38
N CYS A 5 7.93 -10.41 -10.22
CA CYS A 5 8.27 -11.06 -11.48
C CYS A 5 7.33 -10.56 -12.57
N GLU A 6 7.88 -10.18 -13.72
CA GLU A 6 7.14 -9.66 -14.86
C GLU A 6 7.27 -10.51 -16.12
N GLU A 7 7.90 -11.68 -16.04
CA GLU A 7 8.15 -12.54 -17.20
C GLU A 7 6.88 -12.94 -17.95
N CYS A 8 5.73 -13.01 -17.27
CA CYS A 8 4.44 -13.30 -17.90
C CYS A 8 3.91 -12.19 -18.82
N PHE A 9 4.49 -10.98 -18.82
CA PHE A 9 4.19 -9.96 -19.84
C PHE A 9 4.66 -10.41 -21.23
N SER A 10 5.82 -11.04 -21.31
CA SER A 10 6.39 -11.54 -22.56
C SER A 10 5.93 -12.96 -22.90
N ASP A 11 5.86 -13.84 -21.89
CA ASP A 11 5.49 -15.25 -22.07
C ASP A 11 4.57 -15.75 -20.96
N LYS A 12 3.27 -15.90 -21.27
CA LYS A 12 2.26 -16.37 -20.33
C LYS A 12 2.50 -17.78 -19.79
N ARG A 13 3.32 -18.61 -20.45
CA ARG A 13 3.70 -19.96 -19.96
C ARG A 13 4.46 -19.88 -18.63
N LYS A 14 5.12 -18.75 -18.37
CA LYS A 14 5.83 -18.49 -17.11
C LYS A 14 4.96 -18.61 -15.86
N VAL A 15 3.69 -18.27 -15.95
CA VAL A 15 2.71 -18.48 -14.86
C VAL A 15 2.68 -19.94 -14.40
N ARG A 16 2.70 -20.88 -15.34
CA ARG A 16 2.70 -22.32 -15.07
C ARG A 16 4.09 -22.82 -14.65
N GLU A 17 5.14 -22.40 -15.37
CA GLU A 17 6.53 -22.83 -15.12
C GLU A 17 6.97 -22.46 -13.69
N HIS A 18 6.70 -21.25 -13.27
CA HIS A 18 7.06 -20.74 -11.95
C HIS A 18 6.05 -21.13 -10.85
N LYS A 19 4.98 -21.87 -11.17
CA LYS A 19 3.91 -22.22 -10.24
C LYS A 19 3.38 -20.99 -9.47
N CYS A 20 3.15 -19.89 -10.18
CA CYS A 20 2.83 -18.57 -9.57
C CYS A 20 1.59 -18.59 -8.67
N MET A 21 0.65 -19.52 -8.89
CA MET A 21 -0.57 -19.61 -8.09
C MET A 21 -0.36 -20.55 -6.89
N LYS A 22 -0.02 -19.96 -5.73
CA LYS A 22 0.16 -20.66 -4.45
C LYS A 22 1.10 -21.88 -4.51
N ASN A 23 2.11 -21.83 -5.36
CA ASN A 23 3.05 -22.91 -5.64
C ASN A 23 2.36 -24.24 -6.09
N SER A 24 1.13 -24.16 -6.59
CA SER A 24 0.34 -25.29 -7.07
C SER A 24 0.43 -25.40 -8.59
N ALA A 25 0.84 -26.57 -9.09
CA ALA A 25 0.92 -26.85 -10.53
C ALA A 25 -0.45 -26.75 -11.21
N LEU A 26 -1.49 -27.33 -10.57
CA LEU A 26 -2.86 -27.31 -11.10
C LEU A 26 -3.44 -25.91 -11.12
N ALA A 27 -3.32 -25.15 -10.01
CA ALA A 27 -3.82 -23.77 -9.95
C ALA A 27 -3.10 -22.88 -10.97
N SER A 28 -1.80 -23.05 -11.15
CA SER A 28 -1.01 -22.28 -12.12
C SER A 28 -1.33 -22.66 -13.57
N PHE A 29 -1.66 -23.93 -13.81
CA PHE A 29 -2.15 -24.37 -15.13
C PHE A 29 -3.52 -23.77 -15.46
N LEU A 30 -4.44 -23.72 -14.51
CA LEU A 30 -5.76 -23.08 -14.68
C LEU A 30 -5.61 -21.59 -14.94
N ALA A 31 -4.77 -20.90 -14.17
CA ALA A 31 -4.46 -19.47 -14.38
C ALA A 31 -3.82 -19.22 -15.76
N TYR A 32 -2.93 -20.09 -16.24
CA TYR A 32 -2.41 -20.01 -17.60
C TYR A 32 -3.52 -20.15 -18.65
N LYS A 33 -4.43 -21.14 -18.49
CA LYS A 33 -5.58 -21.32 -19.41
C LYS A 33 -6.48 -20.10 -19.43
N GLU A 34 -6.75 -19.51 -18.27
CA GLU A 34 -7.52 -18.29 -18.15
C GLU A 34 -6.84 -17.11 -18.86
N ALA A 35 -5.53 -16.92 -18.64
CA ALA A 35 -4.75 -15.89 -19.31
C ALA A 35 -4.69 -16.06 -20.83
N MET A 36 -4.76 -17.29 -21.33
CA MET A 36 -4.85 -17.57 -22.77
C MET A 36 -6.25 -17.32 -23.33
N LYS A 37 -7.29 -17.51 -22.53
CA LYS A 37 -8.69 -17.24 -22.91
C LYS A 37 -8.97 -15.73 -22.93
N TRP A 38 -8.55 -15.02 -21.89
CA TRP A 38 -8.75 -13.58 -21.72
C TRP A 38 -7.52 -12.82 -22.20
N THR A 39 -7.34 -12.80 -23.52
CA THR A 39 -6.27 -12.00 -24.12
C THR A 39 -6.61 -10.52 -24.06
N ARG A 40 -5.59 -9.66 -24.16
CA ARG A 40 -5.77 -8.22 -24.27
C ARG A 40 -6.85 -7.86 -25.33
N MET A 41 -6.73 -8.41 -26.53
CA MET A 41 -7.68 -8.12 -27.63
C MET A 41 -9.13 -8.44 -27.27
N ARG A 42 -9.37 -9.54 -26.57
CA ARG A 42 -10.73 -9.88 -26.10
C ARG A 42 -11.23 -8.92 -25.04
N LEU A 43 -10.37 -8.54 -24.09
CA LEU A 43 -10.74 -7.57 -23.05
C LEU A 43 -11.06 -6.20 -23.65
N GLU A 44 -10.22 -5.71 -24.56
CA GLU A 44 -10.45 -4.42 -25.25
C GLU A 44 -11.69 -4.41 -26.13
N ALA A 45 -12.05 -5.56 -26.70
CA ALA A 45 -13.23 -5.67 -27.57
C ALA A 45 -14.57 -5.55 -26.80
N VAL A 46 -14.56 -5.83 -25.48
CA VAL A 46 -15.76 -5.82 -24.64
C VAL A 46 -15.71 -4.77 -23.52
N THR A 47 -14.72 -3.87 -23.56
CA THR A 47 -14.51 -2.86 -22.52
C THR A 47 -14.29 -1.50 -23.16
N ASP A 48 -15.11 -0.52 -22.78
CA ASP A 48 -15.00 0.84 -23.29
C ASP A 48 -13.88 1.61 -22.60
N ALA A 49 -13.74 1.45 -21.28
CA ALA A 49 -12.68 2.09 -20.50
C ALA A 49 -12.16 1.18 -19.37
N PHE A 50 -10.85 1.24 -19.13
CA PHE A 50 -10.20 0.65 -17.96
C PHE A 50 -9.90 1.74 -16.92
N ILE A 51 -10.29 1.52 -15.68
CA ILE A 51 -10.03 2.44 -14.57
C ILE A 51 -8.95 1.86 -13.70
N CYS A 52 -7.78 2.51 -13.69
CA CYS A 52 -6.61 2.12 -12.91
C CYS A 52 -6.53 2.98 -11.65
N PRO A 53 -6.39 2.41 -10.44
CA PRO A 53 -6.33 3.20 -9.20
C PRO A 53 -4.99 3.94 -9.00
N SER A 54 -3.99 3.71 -9.86
CA SER A 54 -2.70 4.41 -9.86
C SER A 54 -2.16 4.59 -11.27
N ARG A 55 -1.25 5.54 -11.46
CA ARG A 55 -0.48 5.66 -12.70
C ARG A 55 0.41 4.44 -12.91
N PHE A 56 1.01 3.93 -11.82
CA PHE A 56 1.77 2.69 -11.86
C PHE A 56 0.97 1.55 -12.55
N MET A 57 -0.29 1.33 -12.15
CA MET A 57 -1.13 0.30 -12.78
C MET A 57 -1.47 0.63 -14.24
N ALA A 58 -1.76 1.89 -14.55
CA ALA A 58 -1.98 2.35 -15.91
C ALA A 58 -0.76 2.09 -16.79
N ASP A 59 0.44 2.40 -16.30
CA ASP A 59 1.71 2.17 -17.02
C ASP A 59 1.96 0.67 -17.25
N LYS A 60 1.61 -0.18 -16.25
CA LYS A 60 1.67 -1.64 -16.42
C LYS A 60 0.70 -2.16 -17.48
N MET A 61 -0.49 -1.59 -17.60
CA MET A 61 -1.41 -1.93 -18.68
C MET A 61 -0.88 -1.49 -20.04
N VAL A 62 -0.30 -0.27 -20.14
CA VAL A 62 0.36 0.18 -21.38
C VAL A 62 1.54 -0.72 -21.74
N GLN A 63 2.37 -1.14 -20.75
CA GLN A 63 3.44 -2.12 -20.94
C GLN A 63 2.90 -3.47 -21.44
N GLY A 64 1.70 -3.85 -21.02
CA GLY A 64 0.94 -5.00 -21.53
C GLY A 64 0.30 -4.76 -22.90
N ASN A 65 0.63 -3.66 -23.58
CA ASN A 65 0.12 -3.22 -24.89
C ASN A 65 -1.39 -2.93 -24.92
N PHE A 66 -2.03 -2.62 -23.78
CA PHE A 66 -3.41 -2.11 -23.79
C PHE A 66 -3.47 -0.71 -24.41
N ASP A 67 -4.57 -0.42 -25.10
CA ASP A 67 -4.80 0.88 -25.72
C ASP A 67 -4.83 1.99 -24.66
N LYS A 68 -3.86 2.90 -24.74
CA LYS A 68 -3.72 4.03 -23.82
C LYS A 68 -4.96 4.93 -23.79
N GLN A 69 -5.71 5.01 -24.92
CA GLN A 69 -6.92 5.84 -25.00
C GLN A 69 -8.06 5.29 -24.15
N LYS A 70 -8.06 3.98 -23.88
CA LYS A 70 -9.05 3.34 -23.01
C LYS A 70 -8.65 3.34 -21.51
N ILE A 71 -7.44 3.79 -21.18
CA ILE A 71 -6.92 3.73 -19.80
C ILE A 71 -7.13 5.07 -19.10
N ASN A 72 -7.85 5.02 -17.99
CA ASN A 72 -8.10 6.16 -17.10
C ASN A 72 -7.51 5.91 -15.73
N THR A 73 -6.93 6.93 -15.10
CA THR A 73 -6.42 6.81 -13.72
C THR A 73 -7.39 7.48 -12.76
N LEU A 74 -7.87 6.71 -11.78
CA LEU A 74 -8.76 7.19 -10.74
C LEU A 74 -8.39 6.56 -9.39
N CYS A 75 -7.70 7.33 -8.54
CA CYS A 75 -7.25 6.92 -7.21
C CYS A 75 -8.44 6.52 -6.33
N ASN A 76 -8.27 5.51 -5.48
CA ASN A 76 -9.28 5.07 -4.54
C ASN A 76 -9.75 6.20 -3.61
N PHE A 77 -10.92 6.03 -3.02
CA PHE A 77 -11.50 6.92 -2.03
C PHE A 77 -11.82 6.15 -0.74
N ILE A 78 -12.08 6.88 0.33
CA ILE A 78 -12.55 6.32 1.60
C ILE A 78 -13.76 7.13 2.11
N ASP A 79 -14.48 6.54 3.05
CA ASP A 79 -15.49 7.25 3.82
C ASP A 79 -14.79 8.20 4.81
N ILE A 80 -14.65 9.47 4.42
CA ILE A 80 -13.97 10.49 5.23
C ILE A 80 -14.64 10.76 6.58
N ALA A 81 -15.94 10.48 6.72
CA ALA A 81 -16.65 10.65 8.00
C ALA A 81 -16.03 9.76 9.09
N LYS A 82 -15.55 8.57 8.71
CA LYS A 82 -14.88 7.64 9.63
C LYS A 82 -13.51 8.14 10.11
N THR A 83 -12.88 9.08 9.39
CA THR A 83 -11.53 9.59 9.71
C THR A 83 -11.53 10.93 10.43
N ARG A 84 -12.69 11.58 10.60
CA ARG A 84 -12.78 12.87 11.31
C ARG A 84 -12.30 12.74 12.75
N LYS A 85 -11.48 13.71 13.18
CA LYS A 85 -10.95 13.85 14.54
C LYS A 85 -11.04 15.31 14.97
N ASP A 86 -11.12 15.53 16.28
CA ASP A 86 -11.15 16.87 16.88
C ASP A 86 -9.74 17.41 17.12
N ASP A 87 -8.80 16.53 17.43
CA ASP A 87 -7.39 16.84 17.64
C ASP A 87 -6.46 16.03 16.74
N TYR A 88 -5.22 16.49 16.61
CA TYR A 88 -4.16 15.85 15.84
C TYR A 88 -2.88 15.67 16.67
N ASP A 89 -3.00 15.63 17.99
CA ASP A 89 -1.90 15.38 18.89
C ASP A 89 -1.32 13.99 18.69
N LYS A 90 0.01 13.89 18.78
CA LYS A 90 0.74 12.66 18.52
C LYS A 90 1.46 12.17 19.77
N GLU A 91 1.37 10.87 19.99
CA GLU A 91 2.16 10.17 20.99
C GLU A 91 3.51 9.75 20.40
N ASN A 92 4.48 9.42 21.27
CA ASN A 92 5.85 9.13 20.85
C ASN A 92 6.03 7.68 20.38
N TYR A 93 5.26 7.24 19.40
CA TYR A 93 5.41 5.95 18.73
C TYR A 93 5.06 6.07 17.24
N TYR A 94 5.43 5.03 16.48
CA TYR A 94 5.00 4.86 15.10
C TYR A 94 4.30 3.51 14.94
N CYS A 95 3.57 3.33 13.83
CA CYS A 95 2.77 2.13 13.67
C CYS A 95 2.89 1.52 12.28
N TYR A 96 2.51 0.26 12.20
CA TYR A 96 2.22 -0.47 10.97
C TYR A 96 0.79 -1.00 11.04
N ILE A 97 0.07 -0.97 9.92
CA ILE A 97 -1.23 -1.60 9.76
C ILE A 97 -1.28 -2.42 8.47
N GLY A 98 -1.58 -3.71 8.59
CA GLY A 98 -1.72 -4.60 7.43
C GLY A 98 -1.61 -6.07 7.78
N ARG A 99 -1.69 -6.92 6.75
CA ARG A 99 -1.47 -8.36 6.90
C ARG A 99 -0.02 -8.64 7.29
N LEU A 100 0.18 -9.61 8.17
CA LEU A 100 1.51 -10.09 8.55
C LEU A 100 1.95 -11.19 7.60
N SER A 101 2.37 -10.79 6.39
CA SER A 101 2.77 -11.69 5.30
C SER A 101 4.04 -11.18 4.63
N PRO A 102 4.86 -12.06 3.99
CA PRO A 102 6.18 -11.69 3.48
C PRO A 102 6.15 -10.50 2.52
N GLU A 103 5.19 -10.45 1.61
CA GLU A 103 5.08 -9.40 0.59
C GLU A 103 4.81 -8.00 1.16
N LYS A 104 4.40 -7.92 2.43
CA LYS A 104 4.18 -6.64 3.13
C LYS A 104 5.44 -6.07 3.77
N GLY A 105 6.58 -6.76 3.64
CA GLY A 105 7.88 -6.25 4.11
C GLY A 105 7.99 -6.09 5.64
N ILE A 106 7.13 -6.79 6.39
CA ILE A 106 7.10 -6.65 7.85
C ILE A 106 8.37 -7.19 8.51
N GLY A 107 9.04 -8.16 7.90
CA GLY A 107 10.35 -8.66 8.33
C GLY A 107 11.41 -7.56 8.29
N THR A 108 11.50 -6.85 7.18
CA THR A 108 12.40 -5.71 6.98
C THR A 108 12.10 -4.58 7.98
N LEU A 109 10.82 -4.33 8.28
CA LEU A 109 10.43 -3.34 9.29
C LEU A 109 10.93 -3.74 10.69
N ILE A 110 10.74 -5.00 11.11
CA ILE A 110 11.24 -5.47 12.43
C ILE A 110 12.75 -5.41 12.48
N GLU A 111 13.47 -5.80 11.43
CA GLU A 111 14.92 -5.69 11.37
C GLU A 111 15.39 -4.25 11.55
N ALA A 112 14.76 -3.29 10.87
CA ALA A 112 15.07 -1.87 10.98
C ALA A 112 14.76 -1.31 12.38
N ALA A 113 13.67 -1.76 13.02
CA ALA A 113 13.13 -1.25 14.27
C ALA A 113 13.87 -1.72 15.52
N LYS A 114 14.40 -2.96 15.53
CA LYS A 114 14.91 -3.67 16.72
C LYS A 114 15.85 -2.90 17.66
N ARG A 115 16.57 -1.92 17.19
CA ARG A 115 17.57 -1.18 17.97
C ARG A 115 17.32 0.32 17.95
N LEU A 116 16.08 0.71 17.67
CA LEU A 116 15.67 2.09 17.70
C LEU A 116 15.02 2.43 19.05
N PRO A 117 15.22 3.64 19.58
CA PRO A 117 14.61 4.07 20.85
C PRO A 117 13.17 4.58 20.64
N TYR A 118 12.44 4.01 19.68
CA TYR A 118 11.10 4.45 19.30
C TYR A 118 10.14 3.26 19.32
N PRO A 119 9.07 3.31 20.13
CA PRO A 119 8.07 2.25 20.19
C PRO A 119 7.39 2.03 18.83
N LEU A 120 7.28 0.77 18.41
CA LEU A 120 6.56 0.36 17.21
C LEU A 120 5.32 -0.45 17.58
N LYS A 121 4.14 -0.01 17.15
CA LYS A 121 2.88 -0.75 17.28
C LYS A 121 2.51 -1.39 15.95
N ILE A 122 2.37 -2.72 15.94
CA ILE A 122 2.02 -3.51 14.75
C ILE A 122 0.59 -3.99 14.88
N ILE A 123 -0.28 -3.56 13.92
CA ILE A 123 -1.70 -3.90 13.87
C ILE A 123 -1.95 -4.83 12.68
N GLY A 124 -2.53 -5.97 12.97
CA GLY A 124 -2.93 -6.97 11.97
C GLY A 124 -2.61 -8.38 12.39
N GLY A 125 -3.02 -9.33 11.56
CA GLY A 125 -2.73 -10.76 11.74
C GLY A 125 -2.23 -11.36 10.42
N GLY A 126 -1.69 -12.56 10.48
CA GLY A 126 -1.23 -13.27 9.27
C GLY A 126 -0.29 -14.42 9.57
N SER A 127 0.17 -15.07 8.49
CA SER A 127 0.98 -16.30 8.56
C SER A 127 2.34 -16.13 9.27
N LEU A 128 2.82 -14.90 9.40
CA LEU A 128 4.11 -14.61 10.03
C LEU A 128 4.00 -14.22 11.52
N GLU A 129 2.80 -14.18 12.10
CA GLU A 129 2.60 -13.59 13.43
C GLU A 129 3.51 -14.19 14.49
N GLU A 130 3.59 -15.52 14.61
CA GLU A 130 4.46 -16.19 15.59
C GLU A 130 5.95 -15.90 15.36
N THR A 131 6.38 -15.97 14.09
CA THR A 131 7.76 -15.67 13.71
C THR A 131 8.14 -14.22 14.04
N LEU A 132 7.24 -13.28 13.79
CA LEU A 132 7.47 -11.85 14.05
C LEU A 132 7.45 -11.56 15.55
N ARG A 133 6.59 -12.22 16.32
CA ARG A 133 6.54 -12.11 17.77
C ARG A 133 7.85 -12.58 18.40
N ALA A 134 8.39 -13.72 17.95
CA ALA A 134 9.71 -14.20 18.37
C ALA A 134 10.83 -13.24 17.94
N ALA A 135 10.76 -12.72 16.72
CA ALA A 135 11.74 -11.77 16.20
C ALA A 135 11.73 -10.41 16.93
N ALA A 136 10.59 -9.96 17.43
CA ALA A 136 10.42 -8.71 18.18
C ALA A 136 10.83 -8.82 19.68
N ALA A 137 11.09 -10.02 20.17
CA ALA A 137 11.41 -10.23 21.57
C ALA A 137 12.62 -9.39 22.03
N GLY A 138 12.50 -8.74 23.19
CA GLY A 138 13.56 -7.88 23.75
C GLY A 138 13.72 -6.51 23.07
N SER A 139 12.78 -6.11 22.22
CA SER A 139 12.73 -4.79 21.57
C SER A 139 11.43 -4.06 21.93
N ASP A 140 11.39 -2.76 21.65
CA ASP A 140 10.21 -1.92 21.89
C ASP A 140 9.20 -2.03 20.72
N ILE A 141 8.80 -3.27 20.42
CA ILE A 141 7.87 -3.62 19.34
C ILE A 141 6.68 -4.40 19.91
N GLU A 142 5.50 -3.86 19.76
CA GLU A 142 4.24 -4.42 20.25
C GLU A 142 3.39 -4.95 19.09
N LEU A 143 3.10 -6.25 19.07
CA LEU A 143 2.16 -6.87 18.14
C LEU A 143 0.76 -6.88 18.77
N LEU A 144 -0.11 -6.01 18.30
CA LEU A 144 -1.46 -5.78 18.84
C LEU A 144 -2.50 -6.78 18.31
N GLY A 145 -2.13 -7.59 17.30
CA GLY A 145 -3.08 -8.48 16.63
C GLY A 145 -4.09 -7.72 15.76
N TYR A 146 -5.15 -8.43 15.37
CA TYR A 146 -6.24 -7.84 14.60
C TYR A 146 -7.03 -6.84 15.45
N LYS A 147 -7.39 -5.70 14.85
CA LYS A 147 -8.15 -4.63 15.48
C LYS A 147 -9.31 -4.20 14.59
N HIS A 148 -10.39 -3.71 15.19
CA HIS A 148 -11.50 -3.09 14.48
C HIS A 148 -11.23 -1.59 14.21
N TRP A 149 -11.98 -1.03 13.27
CA TRP A 149 -11.74 0.34 12.81
C TRP A 149 -11.67 1.42 13.92
N PRO A 150 -12.55 1.42 14.95
CA PRO A 150 -12.44 2.42 16.04
C PRO A 150 -11.08 2.38 16.75
N GLU A 151 -10.54 1.18 17.02
CA GLU A 151 -9.24 1.01 17.65
C GLU A 151 -8.10 1.41 16.70
N ILE A 152 -8.19 1.00 15.41
CA ILE A 152 -7.24 1.38 14.36
C ILE A 152 -7.16 2.89 14.24
N LYS A 153 -8.32 3.57 14.17
CA LYS A 153 -8.42 5.02 14.08
C LYS A 153 -7.68 5.71 15.23
N GLU A 154 -7.85 5.21 16.45
CA GLU A 154 -7.19 5.76 17.63
C GLU A 154 -5.68 5.54 17.57
N ILE A 155 -5.22 4.32 17.33
CA ILE A 155 -3.80 3.99 17.32
C ILE A 155 -3.08 4.69 16.16
N VAL A 156 -3.62 4.63 14.94
CA VAL A 156 -3.01 5.28 13.78
C VAL A 156 -3.08 6.80 13.93
N GLY A 157 -4.22 7.31 14.41
CA GLY A 157 -4.44 8.74 14.58
C GLY A 157 -3.50 9.41 15.59
N LYS A 158 -3.00 8.66 16.59
CA LYS A 158 -2.04 9.14 17.60
C LYS A 158 -0.57 8.83 17.27
N ALA A 159 -0.31 7.97 16.27
CA ALA A 159 1.06 7.68 15.86
C ALA A 159 1.75 8.90 15.24
N ARG A 160 3.06 9.05 15.47
CA ARG A 160 3.90 10.06 14.80
C ARG A 160 3.87 9.87 13.28
N PHE A 161 3.89 8.64 12.82
CA PHE A 161 3.74 8.25 11.43
C PHE A 161 3.34 6.77 11.31
N CYS A 162 2.86 6.39 10.12
CA CYS A 162 2.61 5.00 9.76
C CYS A 162 3.67 4.52 8.77
N VAL A 163 4.11 3.25 8.88
CA VAL A 163 5.05 2.65 7.92
C VAL A 163 4.31 1.71 6.99
N VAL A 164 4.60 1.79 5.68
CA VAL A 164 4.08 0.89 4.65
C VAL A 164 5.27 0.30 3.89
N PRO A 165 5.90 -0.76 4.42
CA PRO A 165 7.20 -1.27 3.96
C PRO A 165 7.09 -2.34 2.88
N SER A 166 6.03 -2.34 2.09
CA SER A 166 5.73 -3.39 1.10
C SER A 166 6.91 -3.70 0.17
N GLU A 167 7.13 -4.98 -0.06
CA GLU A 167 8.14 -5.53 -0.98
C GLU A 167 7.53 -6.14 -2.25
N TRP A 168 6.23 -5.93 -2.41
CA TRP A 168 5.46 -6.31 -3.59
C TRP A 168 4.72 -5.10 -4.14
N TYR A 169 4.30 -5.17 -5.39
CA TYR A 169 3.51 -4.11 -6.01
C TYR A 169 2.21 -3.83 -5.25
N GLU A 170 2.17 -2.68 -4.63
CA GLU A 170 0.93 -2.08 -4.14
C GLU A 170 0.34 -1.22 -5.25
N ASN A 171 -0.95 -1.36 -5.47
CA ASN A 171 -1.59 -0.57 -6.51
C ASN A 171 -1.96 0.83 -5.99
N ASN A 172 -2.82 0.87 -4.95
CA ASN A 172 -3.22 2.13 -4.30
C ASN A 172 -3.65 1.79 -2.86
N PRO A 173 -2.68 1.62 -1.94
CA PRO A 173 -2.95 1.07 -0.61
C PRO A 173 -3.80 2.01 0.23
N LEU A 174 -4.96 1.51 0.69
CA LEU A 174 -5.89 2.26 1.54
C LEU A 174 -5.24 2.66 2.86
N SER A 175 -4.33 1.86 3.40
CA SER A 175 -3.60 2.18 4.64
C SER A 175 -2.83 3.50 4.56
N VAL A 176 -2.29 3.87 3.39
CA VAL A 176 -1.67 5.19 3.17
C VAL A 176 -2.73 6.29 3.22
N ILE A 177 -3.83 6.10 2.49
CA ILE A 177 -4.93 7.07 2.40
C ILE A 177 -5.57 7.29 3.77
N GLU A 178 -5.89 6.20 4.48
CA GLU A 178 -6.48 6.22 5.82
C GLU A 178 -5.57 6.92 6.83
N SER A 179 -4.27 6.59 6.83
CA SER A 179 -3.28 7.24 7.70
C SER A 179 -3.24 8.75 7.46
N GLN A 180 -3.12 9.18 6.21
CA GLN A 180 -3.10 10.60 5.87
C GLN A 180 -4.42 11.31 6.23
N CYS A 181 -5.58 10.67 6.00
CA CYS A 181 -6.87 11.24 6.42
C CYS A 181 -7.03 11.36 7.94
N LEU A 182 -6.28 10.58 8.72
CA LEU A 182 -6.16 10.70 10.18
C LEU A 182 -5.08 11.71 10.61
N GLY A 183 -4.45 12.42 9.68
CA GLY A 183 -3.36 13.35 9.93
C GLY A 183 -2.04 12.67 10.27
N THR A 184 -1.86 11.42 9.88
CA THR A 184 -0.66 10.64 10.17
C THR A 184 0.17 10.52 8.90
N PRO A 185 1.37 11.12 8.83
CA PRO A 185 2.26 11.02 7.69
C PRO A 185 2.71 9.57 7.48
N VAL A 186 3.18 9.24 6.29
CA VAL A 186 3.51 7.87 5.93
C VAL A 186 4.97 7.75 5.50
N LEU A 187 5.67 6.77 6.08
CA LEU A 187 6.96 6.30 5.57
C LEU A 187 6.70 5.08 4.67
N GLY A 188 6.75 5.28 3.36
CA GLY A 188 6.40 4.28 2.36
C GLY A 188 7.60 3.73 1.59
N SER A 189 7.55 2.45 1.20
CA SER A 189 8.53 1.89 0.28
C SER A 189 8.35 2.44 -1.14
N ARG A 190 9.45 2.61 -1.87
CA ARG A 190 9.48 3.10 -3.26
C ARG A 190 9.15 1.95 -4.22
N ILE A 191 7.89 1.47 -4.16
CA ILE A 191 7.41 0.37 -5.00
C ILE A 191 5.94 0.56 -5.38
N GLY A 192 5.57 0.13 -6.58
CA GLY A 192 4.20 0.19 -7.06
C GLY A 192 3.61 1.60 -7.07
N GLY A 193 2.38 1.75 -6.64
CA GLY A 193 1.66 3.03 -6.55
C GLY A 193 1.88 3.79 -5.23
N ILE A 194 2.67 3.27 -4.28
CA ILE A 194 2.93 3.96 -2.99
C ILE A 194 3.52 5.35 -3.21
N PRO A 195 4.54 5.56 -4.08
CA PRO A 195 5.14 6.88 -4.29
C PRO A 195 4.16 7.95 -4.78
N GLU A 196 3.07 7.55 -5.44
CA GLU A 196 2.07 8.50 -5.96
C GLU A 196 1.17 9.11 -4.86
N LEU A 197 1.16 8.50 -3.67
CA LEU A 197 0.35 8.91 -2.54
C LEU A 197 1.11 9.75 -1.52
N ILE A 198 2.44 9.86 -1.63
CA ILE A 198 3.30 10.51 -0.64
C ILE A 198 4.01 11.71 -1.27
N ASP A 199 3.72 12.90 -0.75
CA ASP A 199 4.47 14.11 -1.04
C ASP A 199 5.64 14.19 -0.05
N GLU A 200 6.88 13.88 -0.51
CA GLU A 200 8.07 13.83 0.36
C GLU A 200 8.28 15.15 1.10
N GLY A 201 8.53 15.06 2.39
CA GLY A 201 8.68 16.21 3.29
C GLY A 201 7.36 16.88 3.72
N LYS A 202 6.21 16.56 3.11
CA LYS A 202 4.90 17.13 3.45
C LYS A 202 3.96 16.12 4.06
N THR A 203 3.71 15.00 3.38
CA THR A 203 2.80 13.95 3.85
C THR A 203 3.53 12.68 4.26
N GLY A 204 4.86 12.67 4.17
CA GLY A 204 5.69 11.54 4.55
C GLY A 204 7.05 11.53 3.88
N MET A 205 7.68 10.36 3.87
CA MET A 205 8.95 10.10 3.19
C MET A 205 8.91 8.75 2.49
N LEU A 206 9.87 8.53 1.58
CA LEU A 206 10.05 7.28 0.87
C LEU A 206 11.40 6.65 1.21
N PHE A 207 11.48 5.32 1.10
CA PHE A 207 12.71 4.54 1.20
C PHE A 207 12.71 3.40 0.17
N GLU A 208 13.88 2.85 -0.18
CA GLU A 208 13.98 1.75 -1.13
C GLU A 208 13.42 0.45 -0.55
N SER A 209 12.53 -0.19 -1.31
CA SER A 209 11.85 -1.43 -0.92
C SER A 209 12.85 -2.52 -0.54
N GLY A 210 12.63 -3.20 0.61
CA GLY A 210 13.53 -4.24 1.13
C GLY A 210 14.82 -3.72 1.78
N ASN A 211 15.07 -2.41 1.80
CA ASN A 211 16.28 -1.84 2.38
C ASN A 211 16.11 -1.48 3.86
N ALA A 212 16.36 -2.45 4.75
CA ALA A 212 16.23 -2.26 6.20
C ALA A 212 17.17 -1.15 6.75
N LYS A 213 18.35 -0.97 6.16
CA LYS A 213 19.30 0.06 6.60
C LYS A 213 18.78 1.47 6.31
N GLU A 214 18.24 1.70 5.12
CA GLU A 214 17.63 2.97 4.77
C GLU A 214 16.35 3.20 5.56
N LEU A 215 15.48 2.18 5.70
CA LEU A 215 14.28 2.26 6.52
C LEU A 215 14.61 2.72 7.94
N LYS A 216 15.64 2.13 8.57
CA LYS A 216 16.11 2.54 9.89
C LYS A 216 16.49 4.01 9.95
N ALA A 217 17.25 4.51 8.97
CA ALA A 217 17.66 5.91 8.90
C ALA A 217 16.45 6.84 8.72
N ARG A 218 15.51 6.46 7.84
CA ARG A 218 14.28 7.22 7.58
C ARG A 218 13.34 7.26 8.79
N ILE A 219 13.24 6.19 9.59
CA ILE A 219 12.49 6.22 10.85
C ILE A 219 13.01 7.35 11.75
N GLY A 220 14.33 7.46 11.94
CA GLY A 220 14.92 8.55 12.72
C GLY A 220 14.61 9.94 12.13
N GLN A 221 14.67 10.08 10.82
CA GLN A 221 14.32 11.33 10.13
C GLN A 221 12.84 11.69 10.30
N MET A 222 11.92 10.71 10.22
CA MET A 222 10.50 10.93 10.44
C MET A 222 10.20 11.46 11.84
N PHE A 223 10.89 10.98 12.88
CA PHE A 223 10.75 11.51 14.24
C PHE A 223 11.31 12.93 14.40
N ALA A 224 12.37 13.26 13.67
CA ALA A 224 13.00 14.59 13.72
C ALA A 224 12.26 15.65 12.86
N THR A 225 11.42 15.23 11.92
CA THR A 225 10.74 16.15 11.00
C THR A 225 9.44 16.68 11.62
N PRO A 226 9.23 18.00 11.67
CA PRO A 226 7.95 18.57 12.07
C PRO A 226 6.95 18.46 10.90
N PHE A 227 5.91 17.66 11.09
CA PHE A 227 4.82 17.53 10.12
C PHE A 227 3.60 18.35 10.57
N GLU A 228 2.93 18.96 9.60
CA GLU A 228 1.68 19.70 9.80
C GLU A 228 0.48 18.73 9.79
N TYR A 229 0.30 17.96 10.87
CA TYR A 229 -0.65 16.83 10.95
C TYR A 229 -2.08 17.20 10.54
N ARG A 230 -2.58 18.35 11.00
CA ARG A 230 -3.92 18.83 10.63
C ARG A 230 -4.02 19.14 9.13
N GLN A 231 -2.98 19.71 8.55
CA GLN A 231 -2.96 20.03 7.11
C GLN A 231 -2.92 18.76 6.25
N ILE A 232 -2.17 17.75 6.72
CA ILE A 232 -2.15 16.42 6.09
C ILE A 232 -3.59 15.85 6.07
N ALA A 233 -4.29 15.86 7.21
CA ALA A 233 -5.66 15.35 7.31
C ALA A 233 -6.61 16.07 6.35
N LEU A 234 -6.66 17.40 6.41
CA LEU A 234 -7.58 18.21 5.61
C LEU A 234 -7.30 18.05 4.11
N GLY A 235 -6.02 18.03 3.72
CA GLY A 235 -5.59 17.81 2.33
C GLY A 235 -6.00 16.42 1.83
N ALA A 236 -5.75 15.37 2.63
CA ALA A 236 -6.09 14.00 2.29
C ALA A 236 -7.61 13.78 2.22
N GLN A 237 -8.37 14.25 3.21
CA GLN A 237 -9.83 14.15 3.24
C GLN A 237 -10.46 14.83 2.01
N LYS A 238 -9.95 16.00 1.60
CA LYS A 238 -10.38 16.66 0.36
C LYS A 238 -9.99 15.87 -0.89
N ARG A 239 -8.78 15.28 -0.91
CA ARG A 239 -8.25 14.53 -2.08
C ARG A 239 -8.98 13.21 -2.30
N TYR A 240 -9.32 12.50 -1.22
CA TYR A 240 -9.80 11.12 -1.25
C TYR A 240 -11.27 10.96 -0.85
N SER A 241 -12.08 12.04 -0.93
CA SER A 241 -13.51 11.96 -0.65
C SER A 241 -14.29 11.22 -1.73
N ALA A 242 -15.40 10.60 -1.34
CA ALA A 242 -16.32 9.90 -2.22
C ALA A 242 -16.93 10.85 -3.27
N GLU A 243 -17.26 12.08 -2.89
CA GLU A 243 -17.83 13.09 -3.79
C GLU A 243 -16.85 13.45 -4.92
N ARG A 244 -15.57 13.62 -4.58
CA ARG A 244 -14.53 13.90 -5.57
C ARG A 244 -14.27 12.70 -6.48
N TYR A 245 -14.27 11.50 -5.94
CA TYR A 245 -14.17 10.27 -6.71
C TYR A 245 -15.33 10.14 -7.70
N TYR A 246 -16.56 10.30 -7.22
CA TYR A 246 -17.77 10.20 -8.01
C TYR A 246 -17.80 11.25 -9.15
N ALA A 247 -17.44 12.49 -8.85
CA ALA A 247 -17.38 13.54 -9.88
C ALA A 247 -16.39 13.22 -11.02
N LYS A 248 -15.25 12.60 -10.69
CA LYS A 248 -14.26 12.14 -11.69
C LYS A 248 -14.76 10.91 -12.46
N LEU A 249 -15.38 9.97 -11.76
CA LEU A 249 -15.95 8.77 -12.36
C LEU A 249 -17.03 9.13 -13.39
N LEU A 250 -17.93 10.06 -13.03
CA LEU A 250 -18.95 10.58 -13.95
C LEU A 250 -18.33 11.19 -15.21
N LYS A 251 -17.24 11.94 -15.10
CA LYS A 251 -16.54 12.49 -16.26
C LYS A 251 -16.04 11.40 -17.20
N ILE A 252 -15.51 10.30 -16.65
CA ILE A 252 -15.10 9.15 -17.47
C ILE A 252 -16.31 8.58 -18.22
N TYR A 253 -17.42 8.32 -17.52
CA TYR A 253 -18.61 7.77 -18.16
C TYR A 253 -19.23 8.69 -19.21
N THR A 254 -19.17 10.00 -19.01
CA THR A 254 -19.73 10.97 -19.97
C THR A 254 -18.81 11.24 -21.19
N SER A 255 -17.57 10.74 -21.15
CA SER A 255 -16.61 10.84 -22.25
C SER A 255 -16.52 9.58 -23.12
N LEU A 256 -17.26 8.52 -22.77
CA LEU A 256 -17.39 7.28 -23.54
C LEU A 256 -18.44 7.41 -24.63
#